data_0eceb4286d7353c577c7c7a07ddced1e
#
_entry.id   0eceb4286d7353c577c7c7a07ddced1e
#
_cell.length_a   1.000
_cell.length_b   1.000
_cell.length_c   1.000
_cell.angle_alpha   90.00
_cell.angle_beta   90.00
_cell.angle_gamma   90.00
#
_symmetry.space_group_name_H-M   'P 1'
#
loop_
_entity.id
_entity.type
_entity.pdbx_description
1 polymer ?
#
loop_
_entity_poly.entity_id
_entity_poly.type
_entity_poly.pdbx_seq_one_letter_code
_entity_poly.pdbx_strand_id
1 'polypeptide(L)'
;MNQLLLELANTRRTYRSMLNLYWLTIVLTVILEYTLYYIEAKPDSADIKEMLLLQALGLAAVTGLAELLYRYRKMQSDWLLILTGIIYATSIILINPSIGIVPAIYIFPILTSVLSFNKNRILFAFALILVCFSLLYAVNPELRQTLEPVHTIGILFLYTGVTVIALAIAGSGIELLNNLKHATEAKQDLLVQNIIMDKLSKMDALTDMYNHKTFHEYLEKLIEHNQSNPLSLQLAVLDIDNFKTINDTYGHWVGDIILMRVSHIIKETITPNDFVARYGGEEFAVIFTEKTLEESYRIVEQIRQKLAATIHTELDSKAATLSIGLAEYKKGEGKEALFKGADAALYAAKRTGKNKTVVQSFAGSMESLPGVRYWV
;
A
#
# COMPACT_ATOMS: atom_id res chain seq x y z
N MET A 1 10.60 3.88 5.94
CA MET A 1 11.65 4.00 4.91
C MET A 1 11.08 4.31 3.53
N ASN A 2 10.03 3.63 3.04
CA ASN A 2 9.45 3.89 1.71
C ASN A 2 8.77 5.26 1.55
N GLN A 3 8.11 5.80 2.57
CA GLN A 3 7.50 7.13 2.52
C GLN A 3 8.52 8.26 2.38
N LEU A 4 9.61 8.19 3.15
CA LEU A 4 10.69 9.18 3.08
C LEU A 4 11.39 9.19 1.70
N LEU A 5 11.54 8.01 1.10
CA LEU A 5 12.09 7.87 -0.25
C LEU A 5 11.14 8.43 -1.32
N LEU A 6 9.83 8.28 -1.12
CA LEU A 6 8.80 8.82 -2.03
C LEU A 6 8.73 10.35 -1.94
N GLU A 7 8.80 10.92 -0.74
CA GLU A 7 8.87 12.37 -0.53
C GLU A 7 10.13 12.97 -1.16
N LEU A 8 11.29 12.34 -0.96
CA LEU A 8 12.55 12.76 -1.59
C LEU A 8 12.51 12.66 -3.12
N ALA A 9 11.88 11.61 -3.66
CA ALA A 9 11.72 11.44 -5.10
C ALA A 9 10.78 12.50 -5.71
N ASN A 10 9.68 12.82 -5.03
CA ASN A 10 8.75 13.86 -5.45
C ASN A 10 9.37 15.25 -5.40
N THR A 11 10.11 15.55 -4.33
CA THR A 11 10.84 16.83 -4.20
C THR A 11 11.87 16.99 -5.31
N ARG A 12 12.61 15.93 -5.64
CA ARG A 12 13.57 15.94 -6.76
C ARG A 12 12.88 16.17 -8.11
N ARG A 13 11.76 15.54 -8.35
CA ARG A 13 11.01 15.69 -9.61
C ARG A 13 10.47 17.10 -9.77
N THR A 14 9.91 17.68 -8.72
CA THR A 14 9.39 19.06 -8.72
C THR A 14 10.53 20.06 -8.96
N TYR A 15 11.65 19.91 -8.28
CA TYR A 15 12.81 20.79 -8.44
C TYR A 15 13.36 20.75 -9.87
N ARG A 16 13.46 19.55 -10.45
CA ARG A 16 13.93 19.40 -11.83
C ARG A 16 12.94 19.99 -12.84
N SER A 17 11.65 19.85 -12.61
CA SER A 17 10.64 20.49 -13.46
C SER A 17 10.75 22.02 -13.44
N MET A 18 11.08 22.61 -12.30
CA MET A 18 11.30 24.05 -12.18
C MET A 18 12.56 24.51 -12.93
N LEU A 19 13.68 23.80 -12.81
CA LEU A 19 14.89 24.10 -13.58
C LEU A 19 14.64 23.99 -15.08
N ASN A 20 13.92 22.97 -15.53
CA ASN A 20 13.53 22.84 -16.93
C ASN A 20 12.65 24.01 -17.39
N LEU A 21 11.79 24.53 -16.51
CA LEU A 21 10.98 25.71 -16.81
C LEU A 21 11.87 26.96 -17.00
N TYR A 22 12.92 27.13 -16.20
CA TYR A 22 13.89 28.22 -16.40
C TYR A 22 14.63 28.09 -17.73
N TRP A 23 15.03 26.89 -18.15
CA TRP A 23 15.61 26.67 -19.47
C TRP A 23 14.65 27.02 -20.60
N LEU A 24 13.38 26.63 -20.45
CA LEU A 24 12.34 26.97 -21.43
C LEU A 24 12.11 28.49 -21.51
N THR A 25 12.12 29.19 -20.37
CA THR A 25 11.94 30.64 -20.36
C THR A 25 13.06 31.40 -21.04
N ILE A 26 14.30 30.90 -21.02
CA ILE A 26 15.43 31.48 -21.80
C ILE A 26 15.09 31.49 -23.29
N VAL A 27 14.65 30.34 -23.80
CA VAL A 27 14.28 30.20 -25.22
C VAL A 27 13.12 31.14 -25.59
N LEU A 28 12.08 31.20 -24.73
CA LEU A 28 10.94 32.07 -24.97
C LEU A 28 11.31 33.55 -24.91
N THR A 29 12.20 33.96 -24.01
CA THR A 29 12.68 35.33 -23.91
C THR A 29 13.42 35.74 -25.18
N VAL A 30 14.35 34.91 -25.66
CA VAL A 30 15.09 35.20 -26.90
C VAL A 30 14.17 35.30 -28.12
N ILE A 31 13.18 34.41 -28.22
CA ILE A 31 12.17 34.46 -29.31
C ILE A 31 11.35 35.75 -29.22
N LEU A 32 10.87 36.09 -28.01
CA LEU A 32 10.06 37.29 -27.80
C LEU A 32 10.83 38.56 -28.16
N GLU A 33 12.05 38.71 -27.68
CA GLU A 33 12.90 39.86 -27.95
C GLU A 33 13.23 39.98 -29.42
N TYR A 34 13.61 38.86 -30.08
CA TYR A 34 13.86 38.86 -31.53
C TYR A 34 12.61 39.30 -32.30
N THR A 35 11.40 38.86 -31.90
CA THR A 35 10.14 39.28 -32.54
C THR A 35 9.83 40.74 -32.30
N LEU A 36 10.07 41.29 -31.11
CA LEU A 36 9.87 42.72 -30.83
C LEU A 36 10.82 43.58 -31.68
N TYR A 37 12.09 43.25 -31.77
CA TYR A 37 13.04 43.96 -32.62
C TYR A 37 12.70 43.86 -34.13
N TYR A 38 12.15 42.72 -34.57
CA TYR A 38 11.68 42.56 -35.94
C TYR A 38 10.49 43.47 -36.27
N ILE A 39 9.56 43.61 -35.33
CA ILE A 39 8.37 44.49 -35.49
C ILE A 39 8.76 45.95 -35.49
N GLU A 40 9.78 46.37 -34.74
CA GLU A 40 10.31 47.74 -34.74
C GLU A 40 11.14 48.13 -35.99
N ALA A 41 11.13 47.28 -37.01
CA ALA A 41 11.83 47.48 -38.30
C ALA A 41 13.35 47.75 -38.16
N LYS A 42 14.01 47.12 -37.20
CA LYS A 42 15.48 47.17 -37.01
C LYS A 42 16.17 45.80 -37.20
N PRO A 43 15.86 45.01 -38.26
CA PRO A 43 16.25 43.60 -38.31
C PRO A 43 17.73 43.33 -38.56
N ASP A 44 18.54 44.29 -39.04
CA ASP A 44 19.88 44.03 -39.60
C ASP A 44 21.06 44.65 -38.83
N SER A 45 20.87 45.15 -37.59
CA SER A 45 22.00 45.59 -36.81
C SER A 45 22.76 44.40 -36.22
N ALA A 46 24.04 44.24 -36.55
CA ALA A 46 24.92 43.24 -35.94
C ALA A 46 24.89 43.34 -34.38
N ASP A 47 24.77 44.51 -33.87
CA ASP A 47 24.73 44.88 -32.43
C ASP A 47 23.57 44.22 -31.72
N ILE A 48 22.38 44.06 -32.35
CA ILE A 48 21.21 43.43 -31.74
C ILE A 48 21.42 41.93 -31.55
N LYS A 49 21.98 41.25 -32.54
CA LYS A 49 22.29 39.81 -32.48
C LYS A 49 23.32 39.52 -31.37
N GLU A 50 24.33 40.39 -31.23
CA GLU A 50 25.35 40.26 -30.23
C GLU A 50 24.76 40.49 -28.83
N MET A 51 23.88 41.49 -28.66
CA MET A 51 23.19 41.77 -27.42
C MET A 51 22.27 40.62 -26.96
N LEU A 52 21.44 40.07 -27.86
CA LEU A 52 20.59 38.93 -27.58
C LEU A 52 21.40 37.68 -27.22
N LEU A 53 22.53 37.45 -27.90
CA LEU A 53 23.42 36.31 -27.60
C LEU A 53 24.06 36.49 -26.20
N LEU A 54 24.53 37.66 -25.87
CA LEU A 54 25.14 37.97 -24.57
C LEU A 54 24.13 37.78 -23.42
N GLN A 55 22.90 38.22 -23.63
CA GLN A 55 21.80 38.05 -22.67
C GLN A 55 21.46 36.55 -22.49
N ALA A 56 21.27 35.80 -23.57
CA ALA A 56 21.01 34.38 -23.51
C ALA A 56 22.13 33.62 -22.76
N LEU A 57 23.40 33.97 -23.00
CA LEU A 57 24.54 33.38 -22.32
C LEU A 57 24.53 33.73 -20.81
N GLY A 58 24.22 34.98 -20.46
CA GLY A 58 24.09 35.40 -19.05
C GLY A 58 23.00 34.65 -18.32
N LEU A 59 21.81 34.54 -18.89
CA LEU A 59 20.69 33.79 -18.33
C LEU A 59 20.99 32.29 -18.24
N ALA A 60 21.66 31.73 -19.25
CA ALA A 60 22.12 30.35 -19.23
C ALA A 60 23.18 30.08 -18.15
N ALA A 61 24.06 31.04 -17.90
CA ALA A 61 25.05 30.95 -16.82
C ALA A 61 24.38 30.92 -15.44
N VAL A 62 23.40 31.80 -15.18
CA VAL A 62 22.62 31.81 -13.93
C VAL A 62 21.90 30.50 -13.71
N THR A 63 21.18 30.02 -14.74
CA THR A 63 20.42 28.76 -14.68
C THR A 63 21.37 27.56 -14.55
N GLY A 64 22.47 27.55 -15.29
CA GLY A 64 23.50 26.51 -15.21
C GLY A 64 24.18 26.44 -13.86
N LEU A 65 24.43 27.59 -13.20
CA LEU A 65 24.94 27.64 -11.82
C LEU A 65 23.94 27.03 -10.83
N ALA A 66 22.65 27.37 -10.97
CA ALA A 66 21.61 26.80 -10.12
C ALA A 66 21.51 25.27 -10.32
N GLU A 67 21.61 24.78 -11.56
CA GLU A 67 21.63 23.35 -11.86
C GLU A 67 22.88 22.65 -11.31
N LEU A 68 24.05 23.30 -11.39
CA LEU A 68 25.30 22.79 -10.83
C LEU A 68 25.22 22.68 -9.29
N LEU A 69 24.70 23.70 -8.60
CA LEU A 69 24.49 23.66 -7.16
C LEU A 69 23.51 22.55 -6.75
N TYR A 70 22.45 22.39 -7.51
CA TYR A 70 21.50 21.27 -7.34
C TYR A 70 22.19 19.91 -7.49
N ARG A 71 22.98 19.74 -8.55
CA ARG A 71 23.59 18.45 -8.91
C ARG A 71 24.73 18.04 -7.98
N TYR A 72 25.65 18.96 -7.69
CA TYR A 72 26.88 18.66 -6.95
C TYR A 72 26.76 18.81 -5.44
N ARG A 73 26.05 19.81 -4.94
CA ARG A 73 25.87 20.02 -3.50
C ARG A 73 24.58 19.47 -2.93
N LYS A 74 23.73 18.86 -3.77
CA LYS A 74 22.38 18.38 -3.39
C LYS A 74 21.58 19.45 -2.64
N MET A 75 21.84 20.71 -2.94
CA MET A 75 21.12 21.85 -2.35
C MET A 75 19.71 21.92 -2.94
N GLN A 76 18.83 21.06 -2.44
CA GLN A 76 17.40 21.06 -2.77
C GLN A 76 16.71 22.12 -1.89
N SER A 77 17.06 23.38 -2.12
CA SER A 77 16.49 24.50 -1.37
C SER A 77 15.58 25.31 -2.29
N ASP A 78 14.32 25.42 -1.93
CA ASP A 78 13.37 26.26 -2.66
C ASP A 78 13.80 27.74 -2.69
N TRP A 79 14.63 28.16 -1.74
CA TRP A 79 15.26 29.49 -1.72
C TRP A 79 16.16 29.70 -2.93
N LEU A 80 16.91 28.67 -3.34
CA LEU A 80 17.78 28.74 -4.51
C LEU A 80 16.97 29.01 -5.79
N LEU A 81 15.81 28.37 -5.94
CA LEU A 81 14.95 28.57 -7.10
C LEU A 81 14.34 29.98 -7.13
N ILE A 82 13.88 30.48 -5.98
CA ILE A 82 13.33 31.84 -5.86
C ILE A 82 14.42 32.88 -6.20
N LEU A 83 15.62 32.73 -5.63
CA LEU A 83 16.75 33.63 -5.92
C LEU A 83 17.15 33.57 -7.40
N THR A 84 17.22 32.39 -7.99
CA THR A 84 17.52 32.21 -9.42
C THR A 84 16.50 32.97 -10.27
N GLY A 85 15.20 32.85 -9.96
CA GLY A 85 14.13 33.53 -10.68
C GLY A 85 14.19 35.05 -10.53
N ILE A 86 14.56 35.56 -9.35
CA ILE A 86 14.71 37.02 -9.11
C ILE A 86 15.93 37.57 -9.85
N ILE A 87 17.07 36.86 -9.82
CA ILE A 87 18.28 37.24 -10.59
C ILE A 87 17.96 37.24 -12.08
N TYR A 88 17.27 36.20 -12.56
CA TYR A 88 16.84 36.09 -13.94
C TYR A 88 15.97 37.30 -14.37
N ALA A 89 14.89 37.58 -13.63
CA ALA A 89 14.01 38.70 -13.89
C ALA A 89 14.72 40.06 -13.86
N THR A 90 15.59 40.24 -12.87
CA THR A 90 16.42 41.46 -12.71
C THR A 90 17.32 41.66 -13.92
N SER A 91 17.99 40.59 -14.41
CA SER A 91 18.89 40.66 -15.56
C SER A 91 18.13 41.07 -16.83
N ILE A 92 16.92 40.57 -17.05
CA ILE A 92 16.11 40.93 -18.22
C ILE A 92 15.68 42.39 -18.17
N ILE A 93 15.27 42.92 -17.00
CA ILE A 93 14.89 44.31 -16.84
C ILE A 93 16.08 45.27 -17.05
N LEU A 94 17.29 44.89 -16.59
CA LEU A 94 18.51 45.66 -16.79
C LEU A 94 18.89 45.81 -18.25
N ILE A 95 18.66 44.77 -19.04
CA ILE A 95 19.04 44.78 -20.46
C ILE A 95 17.98 45.49 -21.31
N ASN A 96 16.72 45.47 -20.89
CA ASN A 96 15.61 46.04 -21.67
C ASN A 96 14.84 47.11 -20.87
N PRO A 97 15.50 48.19 -20.38
CA PRO A 97 14.86 49.17 -19.55
C PRO A 97 13.84 50.05 -20.29
N SER A 98 13.95 50.15 -21.62
CA SER A 98 13.06 50.92 -22.50
C SER A 98 11.70 50.26 -22.75
N ILE A 99 11.53 49.00 -22.35
CA ILE A 99 10.28 48.24 -22.60
C ILE A 99 9.45 48.24 -21.32
N GLY A 100 8.41 49.05 -21.25
CA GLY A 100 7.62 49.32 -20.02
C GLY A 100 6.88 48.11 -19.43
N ILE A 101 6.65 47.03 -20.21
CA ILE A 101 6.02 45.78 -19.71
C ILE A 101 7.01 44.78 -19.09
N VAL A 102 8.31 44.91 -19.35
CA VAL A 102 9.35 43.94 -18.91
C VAL A 102 9.39 43.74 -17.38
N PRO A 103 9.17 44.76 -16.52
CA PRO A 103 9.09 44.53 -15.09
C PRO A 103 8.04 43.53 -14.64
N ALA A 104 6.97 43.29 -15.44
CA ALA A 104 5.99 42.28 -15.14
C ALA A 104 6.58 40.84 -15.03
N ILE A 105 7.81 40.62 -15.53
CA ILE A 105 8.52 39.32 -15.44
C ILE A 105 8.78 38.88 -13.98
N TYR A 106 8.77 39.82 -13.01
CA TYR A 106 8.87 39.47 -11.60
C TYR A 106 7.68 38.66 -11.05
N ILE A 107 6.58 38.53 -11.82
CA ILE A 107 5.50 37.58 -11.52
C ILE A 107 6.02 36.14 -11.51
N PHE A 108 6.99 35.83 -12.36
CA PHE A 108 7.50 34.46 -12.52
C PHE A 108 8.11 33.88 -11.23
N PRO A 109 9.04 34.55 -10.50
CA PRO A 109 9.51 34.05 -9.22
C PRO A 109 8.42 33.98 -8.13
N ILE A 110 7.35 34.81 -8.17
CA ILE A 110 6.23 34.65 -7.26
C ILE A 110 5.49 33.34 -7.58
N LEU A 111 5.20 33.07 -8.84
CA LEU A 111 4.50 31.85 -9.27
C LEU A 111 5.33 30.59 -8.96
N THR A 112 6.65 30.62 -9.18
CA THR A 112 7.51 29.47 -8.85
C THR A 112 7.55 29.21 -7.34
N SER A 113 7.45 30.26 -6.50
CA SER A 113 7.40 30.11 -5.04
C SER A 113 6.13 29.41 -4.54
N VAL A 114 5.02 29.41 -5.29
CA VAL A 114 3.76 28.71 -4.95
C VAL A 114 3.99 27.21 -4.83
N LEU A 115 4.85 26.64 -5.69
CA LEU A 115 5.12 25.20 -5.74
C LEU A 115 5.79 24.65 -4.47
N SER A 116 6.33 25.56 -3.62
CA SER A 116 6.83 25.18 -2.30
C SER A 116 5.71 24.95 -1.26
N PHE A 117 4.47 25.30 -1.56
CA PHE A 117 3.35 25.30 -0.62
C PHE A 117 3.69 25.94 0.74
N ASN A 118 4.55 26.98 0.74
CA ASN A 118 5.01 27.64 1.96
C ASN A 118 4.77 29.15 1.88
N LYS A 119 3.83 29.64 2.71
CA LYS A 119 3.44 31.07 2.73
C LYS A 119 4.62 32.01 2.99
N ASN A 120 5.55 31.62 3.87
CA ASN A 120 6.70 32.46 4.20
C ASN A 120 7.64 32.65 3.01
N ARG A 121 7.77 31.65 2.15
CA ARG A 121 8.59 31.73 0.93
C ARG A 121 7.96 32.62 -0.13
N ILE A 122 6.64 32.59 -0.26
CA ILE A 122 5.90 33.49 -1.17
C ILE A 122 6.08 34.94 -0.71
N LEU A 123 5.88 35.19 0.59
CA LEU A 123 6.06 36.52 1.16
C LEU A 123 7.52 37.04 1.04
N PHE A 124 8.49 36.18 1.22
CA PHE A 124 9.90 36.49 1.00
C PHE A 124 10.17 36.85 -0.46
N ALA A 125 9.69 36.05 -1.41
CA ALA A 125 9.85 36.34 -2.83
C ALA A 125 9.26 37.69 -3.18
N PHE A 126 8.05 37.98 -2.71
CA PHE A 126 7.42 39.28 -2.88
C PHE A 126 8.22 40.45 -2.29
N ALA A 127 8.65 40.30 -1.04
CA ALA A 127 9.45 41.37 -0.38
C ALA A 127 10.77 41.63 -1.13
N LEU A 128 11.47 40.57 -1.56
CA LEU A 128 12.73 40.70 -2.27
C LEU A 128 12.52 41.31 -3.67
N ILE A 129 11.44 40.98 -4.35
CA ILE A 129 11.07 41.61 -5.63
C ILE A 129 10.82 43.09 -5.46
N LEU A 130 10.09 43.50 -4.42
CA LEU A 130 9.88 44.93 -4.12
C LEU A 130 11.19 45.68 -3.91
N VAL A 131 12.10 45.06 -3.17
CA VAL A 131 13.45 45.68 -2.93
C VAL A 131 14.24 45.76 -4.25
N CYS A 132 14.32 44.68 -5.03
CA CYS A 132 15.03 44.68 -6.32
C CYS A 132 14.43 45.66 -7.30
N PHE A 133 13.10 45.68 -7.45
CA PHE A 133 12.42 46.63 -8.33
C PHE A 133 12.64 48.08 -7.91
N SER A 134 12.53 48.39 -6.61
CA SER A 134 12.77 49.75 -6.09
C SER A 134 14.20 50.21 -6.32
N LEU A 135 15.20 49.33 -6.12
CA LEU A 135 16.60 49.63 -6.40
C LEU A 135 16.84 49.87 -7.90
N LEU A 136 16.30 49.04 -8.77
CA LEU A 136 16.40 49.20 -10.22
C LEU A 136 15.78 50.52 -10.67
N TYR A 137 14.58 50.83 -10.19
CA TYR A 137 13.88 52.08 -10.51
C TYR A 137 14.65 53.31 -10.03
N ALA A 138 15.32 53.24 -8.85
CA ALA A 138 16.15 54.33 -8.31
C ALA A 138 17.43 54.55 -9.10
N VAL A 139 18.11 53.46 -9.52
CA VAL A 139 19.45 53.54 -10.15
C VAL A 139 19.39 53.71 -11.67
N ASN A 140 18.36 53.17 -12.37
CA ASN A 140 18.27 53.21 -13.81
C ASN A 140 17.40 54.40 -14.29
N PRO A 141 18.00 55.46 -14.89
CA PRO A 141 17.24 56.61 -15.39
C PRO A 141 16.34 56.29 -16.56
N GLU A 142 16.75 55.35 -17.43
CA GLU A 142 15.99 54.98 -18.61
C GLU A 142 14.70 54.24 -18.21
N LEU A 143 14.79 53.29 -17.26
CA LEU A 143 13.62 52.62 -16.70
C LEU A 143 12.64 53.64 -16.05
N ARG A 144 13.16 54.68 -15.38
CA ARG A 144 12.35 55.70 -14.77
C ARG A 144 11.65 56.60 -15.79
N GLN A 145 12.28 56.88 -16.94
CA GLN A 145 11.66 57.61 -18.04
C GLN A 145 10.59 56.80 -18.74
N THR A 146 10.80 55.51 -18.89
CA THR A 146 9.87 54.58 -19.54
C THR A 146 8.63 54.32 -18.68
N LEU A 147 8.83 54.18 -17.36
CA LEU A 147 7.73 53.91 -16.44
C LEU A 147 7.23 55.20 -15.79
N GLU A 148 6.15 55.74 -16.39
CA GLU A 148 5.38 56.80 -15.74
C GLU A 148 4.86 56.35 -14.36
N PRO A 149 4.62 57.27 -13.40
CA PRO A 149 4.13 56.90 -12.06
C PRO A 149 2.88 56.03 -12.07
N VAL A 150 1.97 56.22 -13.04
CA VAL A 150 0.75 55.41 -13.17
C VAL A 150 1.07 53.98 -13.53
N HIS A 151 2.01 53.73 -14.45
CA HIS A 151 2.47 52.40 -14.82
C HIS A 151 3.19 51.71 -13.65
N THR A 152 4.01 52.41 -12.90
CA THR A 152 4.69 51.93 -11.71
C THR A 152 3.70 51.44 -10.65
N ILE A 153 2.65 52.25 -10.36
CA ILE A 153 1.58 51.86 -9.43
C ILE A 153 0.84 50.62 -9.95
N GLY A 154 0.56 50.54 -11.25
CA GLY A 154 -0.08 49.39 -11.87
C GLY A 154 0.76 48.08 -11.70
N ILE A 155 2.08 48.16 -11.89
CA ILE A 155 2.98 47.02 -11.69
C ILE A 155 3.02 46.58 -10.23
N LEU A 156 3.09 47.53 -9.27
CA LEU A 156 3.04 47.19 -7.84
C LEU A 156 1.72 46.55 -7.43
N PHE A 157 0.62 47.05 -7.98
CA PHE A 157 -0.71 46.42 -7.79
C PHE A 157 -0.78 45.01 -8.36
N LEU A 158 -0.19 44.81 -9.54
CA LEU A 158 -0.08 43.51 -10.17
C LEU A 158 0.72 42.49 -9.31
N TYR A 159 1.88 42.89 -8.78
CA TYR A 159 2.66 42.03 -7.89
C TYR A 159 1.89 41.68 -6.62
N THR A 160 1.19 42.65 -6.03
CA THR A 160 0.36 42.41 -4.84
C THR A 160 -0.79 41.43 -5.15
N GLY A 161 -1.51 41.64 -6.26
CA GLY A 161 -2.60 40.77 -6.68
C GLY A 161 -2.15 39.33 -6.94
N VAL A 162 -1.05 39.16 -7.68
CA VAL A 162 -0.47 37.83 -7.93
C VAL A 162 -0.02 37.16 -6.62
N THR A 163 0.57 37.93 -5.69
CA THR A 163 0.98 37.39 -4.38
C THR A 163 -0.21 36.91 -3.55
N VAL A 164 -1.33 37.66 -3.54
CA VAL A 164 -2.57 37.26 -2.85
C VAL A 164 -3.11 35.94 -3.44
N ILE A 165 -3.16 35.85 -4.78
CA ILE A 165 -3.58 34.62 -5.47
C ILE A 165 -2.62 33.46 -5.12
N ALA A 166 -1.30 33.71 -5.14
CA ALA A 166 -0.29 32.73 -4.80
C ALA A 166 -0.46 32.18 -3.37
N LEU A 167 -0.74 33.07 -2.41
CA LEU A 167 -1.02 32.70 -1.02
C LEU A 167 -2.30 31.86 -0.87
N ALA A 168 -3.35 32.23 -1.61
CA ALA A 168 -4.61 31.49 -1.63
C ALA A 168 -4.41 30.06 -2.19
N ILE A 169 -3.72 29.95 -3.34
CA ILE A 169 -3.39 28.65 -3.95
C ILE A 169 -2.55 27.78 -3.00
N ALA A 170 -1.51 28.36 -2.38
CA ALA A 170 -0.68 27.64 -1.43
C ALA A 170 -1.48 27.18 -0.19
N GLY A 171 -2.39 28.03 0.30
CA GLY A 171 -3.29 27.69 1.40
C GLY A 171 -4.18 26.48 1.08
N SER A 172 -4.90 26.55 -0.05
CA SER A 172 -5.75 25.45 -0.52
C SER A 172 -4.95 24.17 -0.81
N GLY A 173 -3.74 24.31 -1.36
CA GLY A 173 -2.84 23.18 -1.61
C GLY A 173 -2.41 22.47 -0.32
N ILE A 174 -2.06 23.22 0.73
CA ILE A 174 -1.74 22.65 2.06
C ILE A 174 -2.95 21.90 2.63
N GLU A 175 -4.13 22.51 2.58
CA GLU A 175 -5.37 21.89 3.07
C GLU A 175 -5.68 20.59 2.33
N LEU A 176 -5.56 20.61 0.99
CA LEU A 176 -5.76 19.41 0.17
C LEU A 176 -4.78 18.28 0.52
N LEU A 177 -3.50 18.62 0.72
CA LEU A 177 -2.47 17.65 1.13
C LEU A 177 -2.78 17.03 2.50
N ASN A 178 -3.23 17.85 3.46
CA ASN A 178 -3.63 17.36 4.78
C ASN A 178 -4.85 16.44 4.68
N ASN A 179 -5.87 16.83 3.92
CA ASN A 179 -7.07 16.01 3.71
C ASN A 179 -6.73 14.67 3.04
N LEU A 180 -5.85 14.68 2.03
CA LEU A 180 -5.37 13.45 1.38
C LEU A 180 -4.60 12.56 2.36
N LYS A 181 -3.76 13.14 3.22
CA LYS A 181 -3.05 12.39 4.26
C LYS A 181 -4.02 11.71 5.22
N HIS A 182 -4.97 12.46 5.79
CA HIS A 182 -5.99 11.90 6.69
C HIS A 182 -6.86 10.83 6.02
N ALA A 183 -7.26 11.05 4.75
CA ALA A 183 -8.01 10.04 4.00
C ALA A 183 -7.21 8.75 3.78
N THR A 184 -5.91 8.86 3.55
CA THR A 184 -5.02 7.70 3.37
C THR A 184 -4.83 6.93 4.68
N GLU A 185 -4.63 7.64 5.81
CA GLU A 185 -4.53 7.06 7.15
C GLU A 185 -5.83 6.33 7.51
N ALA A 186 -6.98 6.98 7.35
CA ALA A 186 -8.29 6.37 7.60
C ALA A 186 -8.54 5.12 6.74
N LYS A 187 -8.11 5.14 5.46
CA LYS A 187 -8.21 3.97 4.58
C LYS A 187 -7.35 2.80 5.07
N GLN A 188 -6.14 3.07 5.56
CA GLN A 188 -5.27 2.04 6.13
C GLN A 188 -5.88 1.41 7.37
N ASP A 189 -6.43 2.23 8.27
CA ASP A 189 -7.10 1.76 9.50
C ASP A 189 -8.31 0.88 9.17
N LEU A 190 -9.12 1.29 8.19
CA LEU A 190 -10.25 0.47 7.72
C LEU A 190 -9.81 -0.87 7.12
N LEU A 191 -8.70 -0.90 6.38
CA LEU A 191 -8.15 -2.15 5.84
C LEU A 191 -7.70 -3.10 6.96
N VAL A 192 -7.01 -2.58 7.98
CA VAL A 192 -6.60 -3.37 9.15
C VAL A 192 -7.82 -3.91 9.91
N GLN A 193 -8.83 -3.06 10.15
CA GLN A 193 -10.08 -3.48 10.78
C GLN A 193 -10.78 -4.58 9.98
N ASN A 194 -10.87 -4.45 8.65
CA ASN A 194 -11.46 -5.47 7.79
C ASN A 194 -10.73 -6.81 7.86
N ILE A 195 -9.38 -6.80 7.88
CA ILE A 195 -8.59 -8.03 8.02
C ILE A 195 -8.85 -8.69 9.37
N ILE A 196 -8.90 -7.91 10.46
CA ILE A 196 -9.20 -8.42 11.81
C ILE A 196 -10.63 -8.98 11.85
N MET A 197 -11.61 -8.26 11.31
CA MET A 197 -13.01 -8.71 11.26
C MET A 197 -13.16 -9.98 10.43
N ASP A 198 -12.48 -10.07 9.29
CA ASP A 198 -12.48 -11.28 8.45
C ASP A 198 -11.88 -12.47 9.21
N LYS A 199 -10.74 -12.26 9.90
CA LYS A 199 -10.14 -13.29 10.75
C LYS A 199 -11.07 -13.73 11.86
N LEU A 200 -11.65 -12.78 12.62
CA LEU A 200 -12.58 -13.09 13.72
C LEU A 200 -13.86 -13.79 13.23
N SER A 201 -14.33 -13.47 12.03
CA SER A 201 -15.51 -14.12 11.43
C SER A 201 -15.24 -15.55 10.95
N LYS A 202 -14.00 -15.87 10.58
CA LYS A 202 -13.63 -17.17 9.97
C LYS A 202 -12.97 -18.15 10.91
N MET A 203 -12.37 -17.67 11.99
CA MET A 203 -11.59 -18.48 12.91
C MET A 203 -12.33 -18.76 14.21
N ASP A 204 -12.01 -19.90 14.84
CA ASP A 204 -12.38 -20.20 16.23
C ASP A 204 -11.40 -19.51 17.18
N ALA A 205 -11.94 -18.75 18.14
CA ALA A 205 -11.15 -17.89 19.02
C ALA A 205 -10.23 -18.68 19.99
N LEU A 206 -10.59 -19.92 20.34
CA LEU A 206 -9.82 -20.73 21.28
C LEU A 206 -8.67 -21.46 20.58
N THR A 207 -8.94 -22.03 19.42
CA THR A 207 -8.02 -22.97 18.76
C THR A 207 -7.24 -22.33 17.61
N ASP A 208 -7.62 -21.11 17.19
CA ASP A 208 -7.07 -20.42 16.00
C ASP A 208 -7.07 -21.35 14.75
N MET A 209 -8.13 -22.15 14.64
CA MET A 209 -8.50 -22.92 13.45
C MET A 209 -9.68 -22.27 12.75
N TYR A 210 -9.99 -22.64 11.54
CA TYR A 210 -11.23 -22.20 10.92
C TYR A 210 -12.45 -22.67 11.72
N ASN A 211 -13.50 -21.86 11.71
CA ASN A 211 -14.74 -22.20 12.41
C ASN A 211 -15.67 -23.06 11.54
N HIS A 212 -16.74 -23.58 12.14
CA HIS A 212 -17.77 -24.39 11.52
C HIS A 212 -18.34 -23.78 10.23
N LYS A 213 -18.65 -22.47 10.24
CA LYS A 213 -19.20 -21.78 9.06
C LYS A 213 -18.22 -21.81 7.90
N THR A 214 -16.98 -21.44 8.17
CA THR A 214 -15.92 -21.39 7.14
C THR A 214 -15.62 -22.78 6.57
N PHE A 215 -15.69 -23.83 7.41
CA PHE A 215 -15.57 -25.22 6.94
C PHE A 215 -16.61 -25.56 5.89
N HIS A 216 -17.88 -25.26 6.15
CA HIS A 216 -18.95 -25.57 5.19
C HIS A 216 -18.82 -24.77 3.89
N GLU A 217 -18.48 -23.51 3.97
CA GLU A 217 -18.26 -22.64 2.81
C GLU A 217 -17.08 -23.14 1.95
N TYR A 218 -16.01 -23.60 2.60
CA TYR A 218 -14.82 -24.08 1.93
C TYR A 218 -15.07 -25.45 1.25
N LEU A 219 -15.66 -26.38 1.98
CA LEU A 219 -16.01 -27.71 1.44
C LEU A 219 -16.95 -27.63 0.24
N GLU A 220 -17.95 -26.74 0.28
CA GLU A 220 -18.87 -26.50 -0.83
C GLU A 220 -18.14 -26.04 -2.08
N LYS A 221 -17.27 -25.03 -1.94
CA LYS A 221 -16.46 -24.52 -3.06
C LYS A 221 -15.51 -25.57 -3.64
N LEU A 222 -14.92 -26.41 -2.80
CA LEU A 222 -14.05 -27.51 -3.26
C LEU A 222 -14.83 -28.54 -4.07
N ILE A 223 -16.03 -28.91 -3.64
CA ILE A 223 -16.87 -29.87 -4.35
C ILE A 223 -17.36 -29.29 -5.68
N GLU A 224 -17.79 -28.03 -5.71
CA GLU A 224 -18.11 -27.32 -6.96
C GLU A 224 -16.93 -27.31 -7.94
N HIS A 225 -15.73 -26.97 -7.44
CA HIS A 225 -14.52 -26.98 -8.26
C HIS A 225 -14.18 -28.37 -8.79
N ASN A 226 -14.36 -29.40 -7.96
CA ASN A 226 -14.07 -30.80 -8.29
C ASN A 226 -14.97 -31.34 -9.44
N GLN A 227 -16.15 -30.77 -9.64
CA GLN A 227 -17.02 -31.16 -10.77
C GLN A 227 -16.37 -30.85 -12.12
N SER A 228 -15.66 -29.73 -12.23
CA SER A 228 -14.97 -29.27 -13.45
C SER A 228 -13.53 -29.77 -13.55
N ASN A 229 -12.84 -29.80 -12.43
CA ASN A 229 -11.42 -30.18 -12.30
C ASN A 229 -11.29 -31.28 -11.23
N PRO A 230 -11.35 -32.55 -11.60
CA PRO A 230 -11.28 -33.64 -10.63
C PRO A 230 -9.98 -33.62 -9.83
N LEU A 231 -10.11 -33.47 -8.51
CA LEU A 231 -9.00 -33.63 -7.55
C LEU A 231 -9.35 -34.71 -6.54
N SER A 232 -8.34 -35.38 -6.03
CA SER A 232 -8.48 -36.25 -4.88
C SER A 232 -8.87 -35.43 -3.65
N LEU A 233 -9.96 -35.80 -2.98
CA LEU A 233 -10.53 -35.06 -1.85
C LEU A 233 -10.94 -36.04 -0.76
N GLN A 234 -10.44 -35.87 0.46
CA GLN A 234 -10.87 -36.67 1.61
C GLN A 234 -11.25 -35.75 2.76
N LEU A 235 -12.17 -36.22 3.59
CA LEU A 235 -12.64 -35.56 4.79
C LEU A 235 -12.40 -36.47 6.00
N ALA A 236 -11.69 -35.96 7.00
CA ALA A 236 -11.60 -36.55 8.31
C ALA A 236 -12.41 -35.75 9.33
N VAL A 237 -13.23 -36.43 10.11
CA VAL A 237 -13.90 -35.85 11.30
C VAL A 237 -13.28 -36.50 12.53
N LEU A 238 -12.80 -35.67 13.46
CA LEU A 238 -12.09 -36.08 14.65
C LEU A 238 -12.86 -35.59 15.89
N ASP A 239 -12.90 -36.43 16.92
CA ASP A 239 -13.59 -36.10 18.17
C ASP A 239 -12.76 -36.57 19.37
N ILE A 240 -12.68 -35.71 20.41
CA ILE A 240 -11.92 -36.01 21.61
C ILE A 240 -12.71 -37.00 22.48
N ASP A 241 -12.12 -38.17 22.71
CA ASP A 241 -12.75 -39.22 23.49
C ASP A 241 -12.99 -38.79 24.93
N ASN A 242 -14.24 -38.97 25.40
CA ASN A 242 -14.67 -38.68 26.79
C ASN A 242 -14.46 -37.21 27.20
N PHE A 243 -14.50 -36.25 26.26
CA PHE A 243 -14.25 -34.82 26.56
C PHE A 243 -15.20 -34.27 27.62
N LYS A 244 -16.45 -34.67 27.59
CA LYS A 244 -17.41 -34.30 28.67
C LYS A 244 -16.91 -34.75 30.04
N THR A 245 -16.38 -35.97 30.16
CA THR A 245 -15.82 -36.46 31.43
C THR A 245 -14.60 -35.65 31.88
N ILE A 246 -13.77 -35.20 30.92
CA ILE A 246 -12.65 -34.30 31.20
C ILE A 246 -13.15 -33.00 31.78
N ASN A 247 -14.15 -32.37 31.17
CA ASN A 247 -14.76 -31.14 31.66
C ASN A 247 -15.42 -31.31 33.04
N ASP A 248 -16.19 -32.39 33.22
CA ASP A 248 -16.92 -32.66 34.46
C ASP A 248 -15.95 -32.97 35.65
N THR A 249 -14.78 -33.55 35.35
CA THR A 249 -13.79 -33.95 36.37
C THR A 249 -12.77 -32.85 36.70
N TYR A 250 -12.26 -32.18 35.66
CA TYR A 250 -11.12 -31.24 35.76
C TYR A 250 -11.50 -29.79 35.52
N GLY A 251 -12.77 -29.54 35.13
CA GLY A 251 -13.26 -28.21 34.78
C GLY A 251 -13.03 -27.81 33.33
N HIS A 252 -13.84 -26.86 32.86
CA HIS A 252 -13.81 -26.36 31.46
C HIS A 252 -12.48 -25.76 31.10
N TRP A 253 -11.73 -25.13 32.02
CA TRP A 253 -10.41 -24.58 31.76
C TRP A 253 -9.40 -25.65 31.28
N VAL A 254 -9.45 -26.84 31.90
CA VAL A 254 -8.63 -27.99 31.50
C VAL A 254 -9.08 -28.52 30.14
N GLY A 255 -10.37 -28.57 29.88
CA GLY A 255 -10.93 -28.90 28.57
C GLY A 255 -10.40 -27.95 27.47
N ASP A 256 -10.36 -26.65 27.73
CA ASP A 256 -9.84 -25.66 26.80
C ASP A 256 -8.34 -25.89 26.50
N ILE A 257 -7.53 -26.26 27.52
CA ILE A 257 -6.12 -26.64 27.32
C ILE A 257 -6.01 -27.85 26.39
N ILE A 258 -6.85 -28.88 26.59
CA ILE A 258 -6.85 -30.07 25.74
C ILE A 258 -7.22 -29.71 24.31
N LEU A 259 -8.26 -28.87 24.10
CA LEU A 259 -8.63 -28.38 22.77
C LEU A 259 -7.50 -27.65 22.08
N MET A 260 -6.79 -26.75 22.78
CA MET A 260 -5.62 -26.05 22.25
C MET A 260 -4.48 -27.00 21.89
N ARG A 261 -4.22 -28.04 22.70
CA ARG A 261 -3.19 -29.05 22.40
C ARG A 261 -3.53 -29.90 21.21
N VAL A 262 -4.77 -30.34 21.10
CA VAL A 262 -5.27 -31.08 19.91
C VAL A 262 -5.10 -30.24 18.67
N SER A 263 -5.52 -28.97 18.73
CA SER A 263 -5.35 -28.04 17.58
C SER A 263 -3.90 -27.87 17.18
N HIS A 264 -3.00 -27.77 18.13
CA HIS A 264 -1.55 -27.65 17.89
C HIS A 264 -1.00 -28.91 17.20
N ILE A 265 -1.32 -30.11 17.72
CA ILE A 265 -0.89 -31.39 17.14
C ILE A 265 -1.41 -31.55 15.70
N ILE A 266 -2.66 -31.17 15.45
CA ILE A 266 -3.22 -31.23 14.09
C ILE A 266 -2.42 -30.29 13.17
N LYS A 267 -2.24 -29.00 13.56
CA LYS A 267 -1.52 -27.99 12.75
C LYS A 267 -0.07 -28.41 12.46
N GLU A 268 0.62 -29.04 13.38
CA GLU A 268 1.99 -29.50 13.18
C GLU A 268 2.10 -30.75 12.29
N THR A 269 1.00 -31.45 12.09
CA THR A 269 1.02 -32.73 11.37
C THR A 269 0.49 -32.62 9.94
N ILE A 270 -0.43 -31.70 9.70
CA ILE A 270 -0.97 -31.42 8.36
C ILE A 270 -0.03 -30.53 7.54
N THR A 271 -0.26 -30.47 6.23
CA THR A 271 0.48 -29.59 5.32
C THR A 271 -0.28 -28.27 5.08
N PRO A 272 0.38 -27.21 4.56
CA PRO A 272 -0.28 -25.95 4.24
C PRO A 272 -1.42 -26.03 3.22
N ASN A 273 -1.48 -27.12 2.43
CA ASN A 273 -2.53 -27.36 1.44
C ASN A 273 -3.77 -28.02 2.06
N ASP A 274 -3.68 -28.47 3.31
CA ASP A 274 -4.80 -29.09 4.02
C ASP A 274 -5.60 -28.02 4.77
N PHE A 275 -6.90 -28.17 4.82
CA PHE A 275 -7.77 -27.25 5.52
C PHE A 275 -8.24 -27.88 6.83
N VAL A 276 -8.14 -27.15 7.93
CA VAL A 276 -8.56 -27.64 9.25
C VAL A 276 -9.50 -26.65 9.93
N ALA A 277 -10.54 -27.18 10.55
CA ALA A 277 -11.53 -26.42 11.29
C ALA A 277 -11.87 -27.06 12.65
N ARG A 278 -12.24 -26.23 13.64
CA ARG A 278 -13.00 -26.70 14.76
C ARG A 278 -14.46 -26.75 14.36
N TYR A 279 -14.97 -27.95 14.20
CA TYR A 279 -16.31 -28.17 13.66
C TYR A 279 -17.40 -28.08 14.71
N GLY A 280 -17.13 -28.56 15.92
CA GLY A 280 -18.04 -28.56 17.06
C GLY A 280 -17.34 -28.17 18.36
N GLY A 281 -17.97 -28.44 19.49
CA GLY A 281 -17.39 -28.16 20.81
C GLY A 281 -16.09 -28.90 21.05
N GLU A 282 -16.06 -30.18 20.71
CA GLU A 282 -14.92 -31.13 20.89
C GLU A 282 -14.53 -31.80 19.57
N GLU A 283 -15.14 -31.34 18.46
CA GLU A 283 -14.99 -31.93 17.14
C GLU A 283 -14.14 -31.05 16.22
N PHE A 284 -13.25 -31.70 15.46
CA PHE A 284 -12.41 -31.08 14.45
C PHE A 284 -12.67 -31.74 13.10
N ALA A 285 -12.47 -30.99 12.03
CA ALA A 285 -12.55 -31.49 10.66
C ALA A 285 -11.30 -31.13 9.87
N VAL A 286 -10.76 -32.08 9.14
CA VAL A 286 -9.64 -31.87 8.22
C VAL A 286 -10.04 -32.26 6.82
N ILE A 287 -9.86 -31.36 5.87
CA ILE A 287 -10.05 -31.62 4.45
C ILE A 287 -8.67 -31.78 3.82
N PHE A 288 -8.44 -32.91 3.19
CA PHE A 288 -7.24 -33.21 2.44
C PHE A 288 -7.51 -33.04 0.94
N THR A 289 -6.59 -32.35 0.26
CA THR A 289 -6.62 -32.20 -1.20
C THR A 289 -5.33 -32.73 -1.81
N GLU A 290 -5.41 -33.25 -3.04
CA GLU A 290 -4.26 -33.77 -3.79
C GLU A 290 -3.50 -34.91 -3.09
N LYS A 291 -4.17 -35.64 -2.20
CA LYS A 291 -3.61 -36.79 -1.46
C LYS A 291 -4.42 -38.02 -1.77
N THR A 292 -3.80 -39.20 -1.65
CA THR A 292 -4.48 -40.48 -1.64
C THR A 292 -5.18 -40.72 -0.31
N LEU A 293 -6.15 -41.62 -0.29
CA LEU A 293 -6.82 -42.03 0.95
C LEU A 293 -5.81 -42.60 1.96
N GLU A 294 -4.79 -43.35 1.47
CA GLU A 294 -3.74 -43.91 2.31
C GLU A 294 -2.86 -42.85 2.95
N GLU A 295 -2.46 -41.82 2.20
CA GLU A 295 -1.68 -40.67 2.74
C GLU A 295 -2.50 -39.92 3.79
N SER A 296 -3.76 -39.63 3.52
CA SER A 296 -4.66 -38.98 4.47
C SER A 296 -4.86 -39.82 5.74
N TYR A 297 -5.01 -41.15 5.59
CA TYR A 297 -5.07 -42.07 6.72
C TYR A 297 -3.81 -42.04 7.58
N ARG A 298 -2.64 -42.06 6.96
CA ARG A 298 -1.35 -41.99 7.70
C ARG A 298 -1.24 -40.67 8.50
N ILE A 299 -1.68 -39.55 7.93
CA ILE A 299 -1.65 -38.24 8.60
C ILE A 299 -2.56 -38.26 9.83
N VAL A 300 -3.82 -38.70 9.69
CA VAL A 300 -4.74 -38.71 10.83
C VAL A 300 -4.34 -39.71 11.90
N GLU A 301 -3.73 -40.87 11.52
CA GLU A 301 -3.15 -41.83 12.48
C GLU A 301 -1.95 -41.21 13.22
N GLN A 302 -1.11 -40.43 12.58
CA GLN A 302 -0.03 -39.70 13.26
C GLN A 302 -0.60 -38.69 14.27
N ILE A 303 -1.66 -37.97 13.92
CA ILE A 303 -2.32 -37.05 14.85
C ILE A 303 -2.84 -37.80 16.08
N ARG A 304 -3.59 -38.90 15.85
CA ARG A 304 -4.13 -39.75 16.92
C ARG A 304 -3.03 -40.29 17.83
N GLN A 305 -1.96 -40.85 17.24
CA GLN A 305 -0.86 -41.45 17.99
C GLN A 305 -0.09 -40.41 18.79
N LYS A 306 0.19 -39.22 18.23
CA LYS A 306 0.86 -38.13 18.94
C LYS A 306 0.05 -37.70 20.16
N LEU A 307 -1.28 -37.52 20.02
CA LEU A 307 -2.11 -37.17 21.17
C LEU A 307 -2.13 -38.26 22.22
N ALA A 308 -2.32 -39.51 21.83
CA ALA A 308 -2.34 -40.66 22.75
C ALA A 308 -1.00 -40.90 23.47
N ALA A 309 0.11 -40.46 22.87
CA ALA A 309 1.45 -40.52 23.50
C ALA A 309 1.76 -39.29 24.37
N THR A 310 0.98 -38.22 24.28
CA THR A 310 1.18 -36.98 25.04
C THR A 310 0.60 -37.16 26.44
N ILE A 311 1.43 -37.01 27.45
CA ILE A 311 1.03 -37.00 28.86
C ILE A 311 0.57 -35.58 29.23
N HIS A 312 -0.62 -35.46 29.79
CA HIS A 312 -1.18 -34.19 30.24
C HIS A 312 -1.12 -34.09 31.77
N THR A 313 -0.30 -33.18 32.28
CA THR A 313 -0.19 -32.92 33.73
C THR A 313 -1.51 -32.50 34.34
N GLU A 314 -2.33 -31.80 33.56
CA GLU A 314 -3.67 -31.32 33.94
C GLU A 314 -4.71 -32.44 34.03
N LEU A 315 -4.41 -33.64 33.47
CA LEU A 315 -5.24 -34.84 33.55
C LEU A 315 -4.66 -35.92 34.50
N ASP A 316 -4.01 -35.54 35.57
CA ASP A 316 -3.32 -36.48 36.48
C ASP A 316 -2.32 -37.37 35.75
N SER A 317 -1.57 -36.79 34.81
CA SER A 317 -0.60 -37.50 33.94
C SER A 317 -1.24 -38.59 33.07
N LYS A 318 -2.52 -38.44 32.70
CA LYS A 318 -3.19 -39.32 31.71
C LYS A 318 -3.13 -38.74 30.33
N ALA A 319 -3.26 -39.59 29.32
CA ALA A 319 -3.37 -39.15 27.92
C ALA A 319 -4.83 -38.90 27.53
N ALA A 320 -5.05 -37.90 26.69
CA ALA A 320 -6.28 -37.76 25.94
C ALA A 320 -6.18 -38.56 24.63
N THR A 321 -7.33 -39.03 24.11
CA THR A 321 -7.36 -39.78 22.86
C THR A 321 -8.39 -39.20 21.88
N LEU A 322 -8.25 -39.57 20.59
CA LEU A 322 -9.14 -39.18 19.51
C LEU A 322 -9.76 -40.39 18.84
N SER A 323 -11.05 -40.30 18.55
CA SER A 323 -11.70 -41.14 17.55
C SER A 323 -11.79 -40.37 16.24
N ILE A 324 -11.52 -41.05 15.11
CA ILE A 324 -11.45 -40.42 13.80
C ILE A 324 -12.24 -41.22 12.78
N GLY A 325 -13.07 -40.50 12.00
CA GLY A 325 -13.74 -41.05 10.82
C GLY A 325 -13.19 -40.40 9.56
N LEU A 326 -12.77 -41.19 8.58
CA LEU A 326 -12.22 -40.73 7.31
C LEU A 326 -13.07 -41.20 6.16
N ALA A 327 -13.43 -40.34 5.24
CA ALA A 327 -14.17 -40.63 4.02
C ALA A 327 -13.51 -39.99 2.80
N GLU A 328 -13.63 -40.64 1.66
CA GLU A 328 -13.17 -40.15 0.37
C GLU A 328 -14.36 -39.63 -0.46
N TYR A 329 -14.17 -38.46 -1.07
CA TYR A 329 -15.18 -37.88 -1.96
C TYR A 329 -15.31 -38.66 -3.26
N LYS A 330 -16.52 -38.92 -3.68
CA LYS A 330 -16.82 -39.51 -4.98
C LYS A 330 -17.44 -38.47 -5.90
N LYS A 331 -16.96 -38.44 -7.13
CA LYS A 331 -17.49 -37.54 -8.16
C LYS A 331 -19.00 -37.71 -8.32
N GLY A 332 -19.74 -36.60 -8.23
CA GLY A 332 -21.21 -36.59 -8.33
C GLY A 332 -21.95 -36.67 -7.01
N GLU A 333 -21.24 -36.87 -5.88
CA GLU A 333 -21.81 -36.76 -4.53
C GLU A 333 -21.85 -35.32 -4.05
N GLY A 334 -22.84 -34.97 -3.20
CA GLY A 334 -22.88 -33.68 -2.54
C GLY A 334 -22.00 -33.65 -1.26
N LYS A 335 -21.78 -32.48 -0.70
CA LYS A 335 -21.02 -32.30 0.57
C LYS A 335 -21.62 -33.08 1.74
N GLU A 336 -22.98 -33.22 1.73
CA GLU A 336 -23.72 -33.94 2.77
C GLU A 336 -23.39 -35.41 2.78
N ALA A 337 -23.22 -36.03 1.59
CA ALA A 337 -22.87 -37.43 1.47
C ALA A 337 -21.46 -37.72 1.99
N LEU A 338 -20.48 -36.88 1.63
CA LEU A 338 -19.10 -36.99 2.11
C LEU A 338 -19.04 -36.80 3.63
N PHE A 339 -19.72 -35.79 4.16
CA PHE A 339 -19.74 -35.53 5.62
C PHE A 339 -20.41 -36.68 6.37
N LYS A 340 -21.57 -37.16 5.90
CA LYS A 340 -22.27 -38.30 6.48
C LYS A 340 -21.42 -39.57 6.50
N GLY A 341 -20.61 -39.76 5.47
CA GLY A 341 -19.68 -40.89 5.40
C GLY A 341 -18.59 -40.81 6.48
N ALA A 342 -17.96 -39.67 6.62
CA ALA A 342 -16.96 -39.44 7.66
C ALA A 342 -17.55 -39.54 9.09
N ASP A 343 -18.75 -39.00 9.31
CA ASP A 343 -19.43 -39.07 10.60
C ASP A 343 -19.84 -40.51 10.96
N ALA A 344 -20.35 -41.30 10.00
CA ALA A 344 -20.65 -42.72 10.22
C ALA A 344 -19.39 -43.52 10.58
N ALA A 345 -18.28 -43.25 9.94
CA ALA A 345 -17.00 -43.86 10.28
C ALA A 345 -16.49 -43.45 11.68
N LEU A 346 -16.65 -42.16 12.06
CA LEU A 346 -16.36 -41.68 13.42
C LEU A 346 -17.24 -42.37 14.47
N TYR A 347 -18.53 -42.50 14.20
CA TYR A 347 -19.44 -43.20 15.08
C TYR A 347 -19.01 -44.64 15.28
N ALA A 348 -18.61 -45.35 14.21
CA ALA A 348 -18.06 -46.69 14.30
C ALA A 348 -16.79 -46.74 15.15
N ALA A 349 -15.87 -45.77 15.02
CA ALA A 349 -14.66 -45.66 15.84
C ALA A 349 -15.02 -45.57 17.33
N LYS A 350 -15.98 -44.70 17.68
CA LYS A 350 -16.46 -44.51 19.05
C LYS A 350 -17.09 -45.77 19.63
N ARG A 351 -17.91 -46.46 18.85
CA ARG A 351 -18.62 -47.70 19.28
C ARG A 351 -17.70 -48.90 19.42
N THR A 352 -16.65 -49.00 18.63
CA THR A 352 -15.74 -50.17 18.61
C THR A 352 -14.55 -50.03 19.57
N GLY A 353 -14.61 -49.09 20.54
CA GLY A 353 -13.65 -48.97 21.66
C GLY A 353 -12.77 -47.71 21.62
N LYS A 354 -13.16 -46.72 20.82
CA LYS A 354 -12.47 -45.37 20.77
C LYS A 354 -10.98 -45.46 20.40
N ASN A 355 -10.28 -44.32 20.45
CA ASN A 355 -8.86 -44.22 20.14
C ASN A 355 -8.43 -44.98 18.89
N LYS A 356 -9.09 -44.70 17.77
CA LYS A 356 -8.83 -45.33 16.46
C LYS A 356 -9.34 -44.50 15.32
N THR A 357 -8.81 -44.78 14.14
CA THR A 357 -9.31 -44.29 12.85
C THR A 357 -10.11 -45.39 12.18
N VAL A 358 -11.29 -45.02 11.68
CA VAL A 358 -12.11 -45.88 10.83
C VAL A 358 -12.31 -45.17 9.49
N VAL A 359 -12.14 -45.92 8.40
CA VAL A 359 -12.33 -45.41 7.04
C VAL A 359 -13.68 -45.91 6.55
N GLN A 360 -14.47 -45.01 5.94
CA GLN A 360 -15.70 -45.41 5.25
C GLN A 360 -15.32 -46.29 4.05
N SER A 361 -15.76 -47.54 4.05
CA SER A 361 -15.65 -48.47 2.94
C SER A 361 -16.91 -48.40 2.08
N PHE A 362 -16.74 -48.43 0.76
CA PHE A 362 -17.84 -48.60 -0.18
C PHE A 362 -17.78 -50.02 -0.74
N ALA A 363 -18.95 -50.67 -0.87
CA ALA A 363 -19.04 -51.96 -1.51
C ALA A 363 -18.57 -51.83 -2.99
N GLY A 364 -17.37 -52.31 -3.29
CA GLY A 364 -16.74 -52.27 -4.61
C GLY A 364 -15.27 -51.91 -4.67
N SER A 365 -14.66 -51.34 -3.61
CA SER A 365 -13.22 -51.05 -3.52
C SER A 365 -12.55 -51.90 -2.47
N MET A 366 -12.38 -53.21 -2.73
CA MET A 366 -11.63 -54.15 -1.90
C MET A 366 -10.13 -54.14 -2.28
N GLU A 367 -9.42 -53.04 -2.17
CA GLU A 367 -8.02 -53.09 -1.87
C GLU A 367 -7.87 -52.75 -0.39
N SER A 368 -7.80 -53.79 0.45
CA SER A 368 -7.61 -53.66 1.89
C SER A 368 -6.20 -53.11 2.16
N LEU A 369 -6.09 -51.89 2.54
CA LEU A 369 -4.83 -51.34 3.07
C LEU A 369 -4.48 -52.14 4.33
N PRO A 370 -3.23 -52.67 4.48
CA PRO A 370 -2.82 -53.44 5.66
C PRO A 370 -2.98 -52.62 6.93
N GLY A 371 -3.76 -53.12 7.90
CA GLY A 371 -3.96 -52.49 9.20
C GLY A 371 -5.08 -51.44 9.28
N VAL A 372 -5.80 -51.17 8.18
CA VAL A 372 -6.96 -50.25 8.16
C VAL A 372 -8.25 -50.97 8.53
N ARG A 373 -9.03 -50.38 9.42
CA ARG A 373 -10.36 -50.88 9.79
C ARG A 373 -11.42 -50.17 8.93
N TYR A 374 -12.09 -50.93 8.11
CA TYR A 374 -13.19 -50.45 7.29
C TYR A 374 -14.54 -50.66 7.97
N TRP A 375 -15.44 -49.73 7.79
CA TRP A 375 -16.86 -49.84 8.12
C TRP A 375 -17.67 -49.84 6.84
N VAL A 376 -18.52 -50.86 6.65
CA VAL A 376 -19.38 -51.09 5.47
C VAL A 376 -20.77 -50.53 5.74
#